data_4e283cfcae8bbecad4e80ee5e796e756
#
_entry.id   4e283cfcae8bbecad4e80ee5e796e756
#
_cell.length_a   1.000
_cell.length_b   1.000
_cell.length_c   1.000
_cell.angle_alpha   90.00
_cell.angle_beta   90.00
_cell.angle_gamma   90.00
#
_symmetry.space_group_name_H-M   'P 1'
#
loop_
_entity.id
_entity.type
_entity.pdbx_description
1 polymer ?
#
loop_
_entity_poly.entity_id
_entity_poly.type
_entity_poly.pdbx_seq_one_letter_code
_entity_poly.pdbx_strand_id
1 'polypeptide(L)'
;YYDAINEKGLGMAGLNFVGNAAYADEATEADKDLVQVAQYEFIPWILTQCASVAEARRMLSNMKLMGTPFSEQLPTAQLHWMIADKEECIVVESMKDGMHIYDDPVGVLTNNPPFPGQMFALNNYAGVSRKQPESTFAGVLELDPYSRGMGGMGIPGDLSSQSRFVKVAFTKLNAISGDGENESVSQFFHILGSVDQQRGCCEVSEGAYEITIYTSCCNTTKGIYYYTTYDNHQITAVDMY
;
A
#
# COMPACT_ATOMS: atom_id res chain seq x y z
N TYR A 1 -0.70 -5.28 -14.87
CA TYR A 1 -1.63 -5.07 -13.77
C TYR A 1 -0.90 -4.46 -12.60
N TYR A 2 -1.55 -3.50 -11.91
CA TYR A 2 -1.02 -2.92 -10.67
C TYR A 2 -1.77 -3.44 -9.45
N ASP A 3 -3.05 -3.80 -9.59
CA ASP A 3 -3.87 -4.39 -8.54
C ASP A 3 -4.91 -5.35 -9.11
N ALA A 4 -5.32 -6.32 -8.33
CA ALA A 4 -6.40 -7.25 -8.65
C ALA A 4 -6.89 -7.97 -7.39
N ILE A 5 -8.07 -8.58 -7.48
CA ILE A 5 -8.62 -9.48 -6.47
C ILE A 5 -9.14 -10.76 -7.16
N ASN A 6 -9.30 -11.83 -6.39
CA ASN A 6 -9.94 -13.05 -6.86
C ASN A 6 -11.26 -13.33 -6.13
N GLU A 7 -12.00 -14.31 -6.63
CA GLU A 7 -13.32 -14.71 -6.08
C GLU A 7 -13.24 -15.32 -4.66
N LYS A 8 -12.05 -15.60 -4.14
CA LYS A 8 -11.84 -16.08 -2.77
C LYS A 8 -11.61 -14.94 -1.78
N GLY A 9 -11.52 -13.71 -2.28
CA GLY A 9 -11.30 -12.53 -1.47
C GLY A 9 -9.83 -12.22 -1.18
N LEU A 10 -8.90 -12.85 -1.89
CA LEU A 10 -7.49 -12.48 -1.86
C LEU A 10 -7.25 -11.30 -2.80
N GLY A 11 -6.63 -10.24 -2.30
CA GLY A 11 -6.22 -9.06 -3.07
C GLY A 11 -4.71 -8.93 -3.13
N MET A 12 -4.21 -8.37 -4.24
CA MET A 12 -2.81 -8.06 -4.42
C MET A 12 -2.63 -6.75 -5.17
N ALA A 13 -1.70 -5.92 -4.72
CA ALA A 13 -1.35 -4.65 -5.37
C ALA A 13 0.17 -4.49 -5.45
N GLY A 14 0.66 -3.94 -6.55
CA GLY A 14 2.06 -3.59 -6.78
C GLY A 14 2.26 -2.09 -6.82
N LEU A 15 3.26 -1.60 -6.10
CA LEU A 15 3.60 -0.20 -5.97
C LEU A 15 5.05 0.04 -6.39
N ASN A 16 5.35 1.23 -6.90
CA ASN A 16 6.72 1.59 -7.30
C ASN A 16 7.70 1.48 -6.13
N PHE A 17 8.82 0.80 -6.39
CA PHE A 17 9.89 0.54 -5.42
C PHE A 17 11.26 0.81 -6.06
N VAL A 18 11.37 1.97 -6.70
CA VAL A 18 12.48 2.35 -7.56
C VAL A 18 13.79 2.41 -6.79
N GLY A 19 14.83 1.77 -7.34
CA GLY A 19 16.18 1.72 -6.78
C GLY A 19 16.37 0.65 -5.69
N ASN A 20 15.31 0.04 -5.17
CA ASN A 20 15.37 -1.05 -4.20
C ASN A 20 14.99 -2.40 -4.81
N ALA A 21 14.00 -2.43 -5.72
CA ALA A 21 13.61 -3.65 -6.39
C ALA A 21 14.76 -4.25 -7.19
N ALA A 22 14.97 -5.56 -7.03
CA ALA A 22 15.90 -6.35 -7.81
C ALA A 22 15.32 -7.75 -8.07
N TYR A 23 15.45 -8.22 -9.30
CA TYR A 23 14.95 -9.52 -9.75
C TYR A 23 16.09 -10.30 -10.36
N ALA A 24 15.94 -11.62 -10.43
CA ALA A 24 16.95 -12.46 -11.07
C ALA A 24 16.88 -12.33 -12.61
N ASP A 25 18.01 -12.12 -13.26
CA ASP A 25 18.09 -12.11 -14.73
C ASP A 25 18.05 -13.55 -15.28
N GLU A 26 18.69 -14.48 -14.58
CA GLU A 26 18.75 -15.90 -14.93
C GLU A 26 18.56 -16.76 -13.67
N ALA A 27 17.98 -17.95 -13.86
CA ALA A 27 17.93 -18.95 -12.81
C ALA A 27 19.31 -19.64 -12.69
N THR A 28 19.73 -19.89 -11.48
CA THR A 28 20.96 -20.63 -11.19
C THR A 28 20.66 -22.11 -10.94
N GLU A 29 21.70 -22.97 -10.86
CA GLU A 29 21.51 -24.40 -10.49
C GLU A 29 20.83 -24.52 -9.09
N ALA A 30 21.03 -23.57 -8.20
CA ALA A 30 20.37 -23.54 -6.90
C ALA A 30 18.86 -23.27 -6.98
N ASP A 31 18.39 -22.66 -8.07
CA ASP A 31 17.00 -22.29 -8.30
C ASP A 31 16.21 -23.33 -9.11
N LYS A 32 16.83 -24.47 -9.46
CA LYS A 32 16.26 -25.47 -10.37
C LYS A 32 14.93 -26.07 -9.94
N ASP A 33 14.70 -26.12 -8.63
CA ASP A 33 13.48 -26.66 -8.04
C ASP A 33 12.44 -25.55 -7.75
N LEU A 34 12.77 -24.26 -8.00
CA LEU A 34 11.89 -23.12 -7.82
C LEU A 34 11.10 -22.82 -9.09
N VAL A 35 9.83 -22.42 -8.90
CA VAL A 35 9.03 -21.93 -10.01
C VAL A 35 9.50 -20.53 -10.39
N GLN A 36 9.91 -20.35 -11.64
CA GLN A 36 10.33 -19.05 -12.16
C GLN A 36 9.12 -18.28 -12.64
N VAL A 37 8.91 -17.08 -12.09
CA VAL A 37 7.76 -16.23 -12.38
C VAL A 37 8.25 -14.87 -12.83
N ALA A 38 7.86 -14.42 -14.02
CA ALA A 38 8.18 -13.08 -14.49
C ALA A 38 7.47 -12.03 -13.63
N GLN A 39 8.13 -10.90 -13.40
CA GLN A 39 7.59 -9.84 -12.55
C GLN A 39 6.18 -9.37 -13.00
N TYR A 40 5.94 -9.26 -14.30
CA TYR A 40 4.64 -8.83 -14.84
C TYR A 40 3.52 -9.89 -14.69
N GLU A 41 3.87 -11.16 -14.45
CA GLU A 41 2.94 -12.27 -14.21
C GLU A 41 2.64 -12.48 -12.73
N PHE A 42 3.38 -11.83 -11.82
CA PHE A 42 3.36 -12.16 -10.41
C PHE A 42 1.98 -12.01 -9.77
N ILE A 43 1.26 -10.91 -10.03
CA ILE A 43 -0.11 -10.71 -9.52
C ILE A 43 -1.07 -11.81 -10.02
N PRO A 44 -1.24 -12.03 -11.33
CA PRO A 44 -2.13 -13.09 -11.80
C PRO A 44 -1.67 -14.48 -11.37
N TRP A 45 -0.35 -14.74 -11.27
CA TRP A 45 0.17 -16.03 -10.84
C TRP A 45 -0.23 -16.37 -9.39
N ILE A 46 -0.16 -15.42 -8.47
CA ILE A 46 -0.63 -15.59 -7.08
C ILE A 46 -2.15 -15.74 -7.04
N LEU A 47 -2.87 -14.80 -7.65
CA LEU A 47 -4.33 -14.72 -7.50
C LEU A 47 -5.10 -15.86 -8.17
N THR A 48 -4.53 -16.50 -9.19
CA THR A 48 -5.15 -17.67 -9.83
C THR A 48 -4.95 -18.98 -9.08
N GLN A 49 -4.04 -19.02 -8.11
CA GLN A 49 -3.65 -20.26 -7.44
C GLN A 49 -3.87 -20.24 -5.92
N CYS A 50 -4.03 -19.06 -5.31
CA CYS A 50 -4.15 -18.90 -3.87
C CYS A 50 -5.53 -18.38 -3.49
N ALA A 51 -6.11 -18.95 -2.43
CA ALA A 51 -7.35 -18.48 -1.83
C ALA A 51 -7.12 -17.60 -0.58
N SER A 52 -5.87 -17.53 -0.08
CA SER A 52 -5.54 -16.83 1.16
C SER A 52 -4.08 -16.38 1.19
N VAL A 53 -3.76 -15.43 2.07
CA VAL A 53 -2.38 -15.00 2.36
C VAL A 53 -1.54 -16.18 2.84
N ALA A 54 -2.10 -17.08 3.67
CA ALA A 54 -1.40 -18.27 4.14
C ALA A 54 -0.98 -19.21 2.98
N GLU A 55 -1.80 -19.32 1.92
CA GLU A 55 -1.44 -20.06 0.71
C GLU A 55 -0.39 -19.32 -0.11
N ALA A 56 -0.55 -18.02 -0.26
CA ALA A 56 0.45 -17.18 -0.95
C ALA A 56 1.84 -17.30 -0.31
N ARG A 57 1.94 -17.28 1.03
CA ARG A 57 3.22 -17.49 1.74
C ARG A 57 3.90 -18.81 1.37
N ARG A 58 3.13 -19.91 1.27
CA ARG A 58 3.68 -21.22 0.86
C ARG A 58 4.18 -21.21 -0.57
N MET A 59 3.47 -20.53 -1.47
CA MET A 59 3.91 -20.40 -2.86
C MET A 59 5.15 -19.52 -3.00
N LEU A 60 5.19 -18.39 -2.28
CA LEU A 60 6.33 -17.47 -2.26
C LEU A 60 7.63 -18.14 -1.82
N SER A 61 7.57 -19.12 -0.92
CA SER A 61 8.76 -19.88 -0.49
C SER A 61 9.31 -20.85 -1.53
N ASN A 62 8.57 -21.10 -2.61
CA ASN A 62 8.92 -22.07 -3.65
C ASN A 62 9.02 -21.43 -5.06
N MET A 63 9.29 -20.13 -5.12
CA MET A 63 9.40 -19.42 -6.37
C MET A 63 10.63 -18.53 -6.46
N LYS A 64 11.00 -18.17 -7.67
CA LYS A 64 12.00 -17.16 -8.00
C LYS A 64 11.37 -16.08 -8.87
N LEU A 65 11.46 -14.83 -8.44
CA LEU A 65 10.95 -13.71 -9.22
C LEU A 65 12.00 -13.27 -10.26
N MET A 66 11.59 -13.28 -11.53
CA MET A 66 12.45 -13.04 -12.67
C MET A 66 12.28 -11.62 -13.22
N GLY A 67 13.40 -11.00 -13.63
CA GLY A 67 13.46 -9.69 -14.25
C GLY A 67 13.12 -9.70 -15.76
N THR A 68 12.46 -10.72 -16.25
CA THR A 68 12.06 -10.81 -17.67
C THR A 68 11.10 -9.66 -18.02
N PRO A 69 11.43 -8.82 -19.02
CA PRO A 69 10.51 -7.76 -19.46
C PRO A 69 9.32 -8.34 -20.22
N PHE A 70 8.19 -7.66 -20.18
CA PHE A 70 7.02 -8.06 -20.98
C PHE A 70 7.29 -7.91 -22.49
N SER A 71 7.94 -6.82 -22.88
CA SER A 71 8.40 -6.54 -24.25
C SER A 71 9.53 -5.49 -24.20
N GLU A 72 10.15 -5.22 -25.36
CA GLU A 72 11.16 -4.15 -25.47
C GLU A 72 10.60 -2.76 -25.10
N GLN A 73 9.30 -2.51 -25.36
CA GLN A 73 8.63 -1.25 -25.07
C GLN A 73 8.13 -1.19 -23.60
N LEU A 74 7.99 -2.33 -22.93
CA LEU A 74 7.52 -2.45 -21.56
C LEU A 74 8.58 -3.19 -20.73
N PRO A 75 9.61 -2.46 -20.27
CA PRO A 75 10.67 -3.02 -19.44
C PRO A 75 10.12 -3.45 -18.08
N THR A 76 10.92 -4.22 -17.34
CA THR A 76 10.58 -4.68 -16.00
C THR A 76 10.34 -3.49 -15.07
N ALA A 77 9.16 -3.44 -14.47
CA ALA A 77 8.82 -2.43 -13.49
C ALA A 77 9.45 -2.75 -12.12
N GLN A 78 10.00 -1.73 -11.47
CA GLN A 78 10.55 -1.85 -10.12
C GLN A 78 9.44 -1.72 -9.10
N LEU A 79 8.91 -2.84 -8.63
CA LEU A 79 7.76 -2.91 -7.73
C LEU A 79 8.09 -3.66 -6.44
N HIS A 80 7.30 -3.38 -5.41
CA HIS A 80 7.03 -4.24 -4.28
C HIS A 80 5.52 -4.46 -4.17
N TRP A 81 5.07 -5.41 -3.37
CA TRP A 81 3.68 -5.83 -3.39
C TRP A 81 3.09 -5.96 -1.99
N MET A 82 1.81 -5.62 -1.89
CA MET A 82 0.94 -5.97 -0.77
C MET A 82 0.04 -7.13 -1.20
N ILE A 83 -0.10 -8.14 -0.35
CA ILE A 83 -1.06 -9.24 -0.51
C ILE A 83 -1.90 -9.29 0.75
N ALA A 84 -3.20 -9.25 0.60
CA ALA A 84 -4.11 -9.20 1.75
C ALA A 84 -5.38 -10.04 1.52
N ASP A 85 -5.85 -10.64 2.60
CA ASP A 85 -7.20 -11.19 2.72
C ASP A 85 -7.88 -10.60 3.97
N LYS A 86 -8.98 -11.19 4.42
CA LYS A 86 -9.71 -10.71 5.60
C LYS A 86 -8.98 -10.93 6.93
N GLU A 87 -7.98 -11.82 6.98
CA GLU A 87 -7.29 -12.23 8.20
C GLU A 87 -5.88 -11.63 8.29
N GLU A 88 -5.16 -11.54 7.15
CA GLU A 88 -3.75 -11.18 7.10
C GLU A 88 -3.45 -10.16 6.00
N CYS A 89 -2.38 -9.41 6.22
CA CYS A 89 -1.74 -8.57 5.21
C CYS A 89 -0.23 -8.78 5.26
N ILE A 90 0.39 -8.94 4.09
CA ILE A 90 1.84 -9.07 3.95
C ILE A 90 2.39 -8.13 2.89
N VAL A 91 3.66 -7.76 3.06
CA VAL A 91 4.45 -7.04 2.05
C VAL A 91 5.52 -7.97 1.51
N VAL A 92 5.67 -7.98 0.18
CA VAL A 92 6.68 -8.75 -0.53
C VAL A 92 7.63 -7.78 -1.22
N GLU A 93 8.91 -7.84 -0.86
CA GLU A 93 9.97 -7.03 -1.44
C GLU A 93 11.07 -7.93 -1.98
N SER A 94 11.31 -7.89 -3.30
CA SER A 94 12.45 -8.55 -3.94
C SER A 94 13.57 -7.54 -4.09
N MET A 95 14.67 -7.73 -3.36
CA MET A 95 15.83 -6.85 -3.30
C MET A 95 17.11 -7.60 -3.66
N LYS A 96 18.24 -6.89 -3.71
CA LYS A 96 19.55 -7.48 -4.10
C LYS A 96 20.01 -8.63 -3.21
N ASP A 97 19.60 -8.65 -1.96
CA ASP A 97 19.90 -9.68 -0.95
C ASP A 97 18.85 -10.78 -0.88
N GLY A 98 17.80 -10.73 -1.71
CA GLY A 98 16.78 -11.77 -1.83
C GLY A 98 15.35 -11.24 -1.74
N MET A 99 14.40 -12.19 -1.66
CA MET A 99 13.00 -11.90 -1.47
C MET A 99 12.67 -11.89 0.03
N HIS A 100 12.05 -10.80 0.47
CA HIS A 100 11.62 -10.60 1.85
C HIS A 100 10.08 -10.58 1.92
N ILE A 101 9.54 -11.22 2.94
CA ILE A 101 8.10 -11.27 3.22
C ILE A 101 7.92 -10.75 4.64
N TYR A 102 7.20 -9.65 4.78
CA TYR A 102 6.94 -9.01 6.06
C TYR A 102 5.47 -9.10 6.41
N ASP A 103 5.16 -9.32 7.70
CA ASP A 103 3.82 -9.10 8.21
C ASP A 103 3.52 -7.60 8.22
N ASP A 104 2.36 -7.20 7.73
CA ASP A 104 1.91 -5.82 7.73
C ASP A 104 0.75 -5.60 8.71
N PRO A 105 1.05 -5.28 9.97
CA PRO A 105 0.03 -5.09 10.99
C PRO A 105 -0.78 -3.80 10.83
N VAL A 106 -0.32 -2.87 9.97
CA VAL A 106 -1.04 -1.62 9.70
C VAL A 106 -1.90 -1.73 8.45
N GLY A 107 -1.60 -2.70 7.56
CA GLY A 107 -2.28 -2.89 6.28
C GLY A 107 -2.17 -1.67 5.39
N VAL A 108 -0.94 -1.14 5.26
CA VAL A 108 -0.59 0.04 4.46
C VAL A 108 0.74 -0.18 3.77
N LEU A 109 0.80 0.09 2.50
CA LEU A 109 2.04 0.14 1.72
C LEU A 109 2.04 1.41 0.87
N THR A 110 3.18 2.08 0.80
CA THR A 110 3.41 3.21 -0.12
C THR A 110 4.54 2.87 -1.10
N ASN A 111 5.63 3.59 -1.11
CA ASN A 111 6.77 3.35 -1.99
C ASN A 111 8.04 3.14 -1.16
N ASN A 112 9.17 3.80 -1.53
CA ASN A 112 10.39 3.82 -0.72
C ASN A 112 10.19 4.53 0.65
N PRO A 113 10.96 4.19 1.67
CA PRO A 113 12.01 3.16 1.75
C PRO A 113 11.42 1.73 1.87
N PRO A 114 12.28 0.69 1.99
CA PRO A 114 11.83 -0.68 2.32
C PRO A 114 10.91 -0.72 3.54
N PHE A 115 9.97 -1.65 3.55
CA PHE A 115 8.88 -1.72 4.53
C PHE A 115 9.32 -1.67 6.00
N PRO A 116 10.40 -2.34 6.43
CA PRO A 116 10.90 -2.18 7.81
C PRO A 116 11.30 -0.74 8.16
N GLY A 117 11.78 0.03 7.20
CA GLY A 117 12.08 1.45 7.38
C GLY A 117 10.82 2.30 7.54
N GLN A 118 9.77 1.99 6.78
CA GLN A 118 8.46 2.65 6.92
C GLN A 118 7.87 2.37 8.31
N MET A 119 7.87 1.10 8.75
CA MET A 119 7.40 0.71 10.08
C MET A 119 8.22 1.35 11.20
N PHE A 120 9.56 1.38 11.06
CA PHE A 120 10.42 2.02 12.06
C PHE A 120 10.10 3.50 12.26
N ALA A 121 9.77 4.20 11.18
CA ALA A 121 9.44 5.63 11.21
C ALA A 121 8.21 5.95 12.07
N LEU A 122 7.26 5.01 12.24
CA LEU A 122 6.09 5.20 13.10
C LEU A 122 6.46 5.49 14.55
N ASN A 123 7.65 5.05 15.01
CA ASN A 123 8.13 5.34 16.38
C ASN A 123 8.25 6.86 16.64
N ASN A 124 8.56 7.66 15.61
CA ASN A 124 8.66 9.11 15.73
C ASN A 124 7.30 9.77 16.02
N TYR A 125 6.21 9.05 15.79
CA TYR A 125 4.83 9.52 15.90
C TYR A 125 4.05 8.84 17.03
N ALA A 126 4.75 8.13 17.94
CA ALA A 126 4.12 7.42 19.06
C ALA A 126 3.32 8.34 19.99
N GLY A 127 3.62 9.65 19.98
CA GLY A 127 2.91 10.66 20.77
C GLY A 127 1.65 11.22 20.12
N VAL A 128 1.40 10.94 18.84
CA VAL A 128 0.19 11.47 18.17
C VAL A 128 -1.05 10.66 18.56
N SER A 129 -2.19 11.35 18.62
CA SER A 129 -3.43 10.77 19.09
C SER A 129 -4.65 11.41 18.41
N ARG A 130 -5.75 10.67 18.33
CA ARG A 130 -7.06 11.24 17.97
C ARG A 130 -7.69 12.10 19.10
N LYS A 131 -7.16 11.98 20.33
CA LYS A 131 -7.61 12.75 21.48
C LYS A 131 -6.89 14.09 21.55
N GLN A 132 -7.50 15.06 22.23
CA GLN A 132 -6.84 16.33 22.54
C GLN A 132 -5.62 16.06 23.45
N PRO A 133 -4.51 16.81 23.24
CA PRO A 133 -3.34 16.68 24.08
C PRO A 133 -3.59 17.25 25.47
N GLU A 134 -2.94 16.66 26.47
CA GLU A 134 -2.79 17.25 27.81
C GLU A 134 -1.56 18.14 27.83
N SER A 135 -1.54 19.13 28.74
CA SER A 135 -0.36 19.98 28.94
C SER A 135 0.77 19.21 29.64
N THR A 136 1.67 18.66 28.85
CA THR A 136 2.85 17.91 29.35
C THR A 136 4.19 18.59 29.01
N PHE A 137 4.15 19.82 28.45
CA PHE A 137 5.32 20.51 27.93
C PHE A 137 6.31 20.85 29.06
N ALA A 138 5.84 21.43 30.17
CA ALA A 138 6.60 21.66 31.38
C ALA A 138 5.65 21.86 32.55
N GLY A 139 6.02 21.36 33.74
CA GLY A 139 5.18 21.43 34.94
C GLY A 139 4.92 22.85 35.48
N VAL A 140 5.65 23.83 34.96
CA VAL A 140 5.50 25.26 35.34
C VAL A 140 4.69 26.07 34.36
N LEU A 141 4.24 25.44 33.26
CA LEU A 141 3.53 26.10 32.18
C LEU A 141 2.28 25.29 31.82
N GLU A 142 1.12 25.91 32.00
CA GLU A 142 -0.16 25.34 31.57
C GLU A 142 -0.48 25.84 30.17
N LEU A 143 -0.69 24.89 29.23
CA LEU A 143 -0.99 25.16 27.84
C LEU A 143 -2.32 24.51 27.48
N ASP A 144 -3.25 25.32 26.98
CA ASP A 144 -4.57 24.88 26.56
C ASP A 144 -4.64 24.61 25.05
N PRO A 145 -5.30 23.54 24.62
CA PRO A 145 -5.59 23.32 23.22
C PRO A 145 -6.52 24.42 22.66
N TYR A 146 -6.10 25.10 21.61
CA TYR A 146 -6.88 26.20 20.99
C TYR A 146 -7.83 25.73 19.88
N SER A 147 -7.71 24.46 19.42
CA SER A 147 -8.61 23.89 18.43
C SER A 147 -8.76 22.37 18.62
N ARG A 148 -9.77 21.78 17.95
CA ARG A 148 -9.91 20.33 17.90
C ARG A 148 -8.88 19.71 16.93
N GLY A 149 -8.52 18.44 17.15
CA GLY A 149 -7.58 17.70 16.29
C GLY A 149 -6.10 17.92 16.63
N MET A 150 -5.80 18.69 17.68
CA MET A 150 -4.41 18.98 18.06
C MET A 150 -3.62 17.76 18.53
N GLY A 151 -4.28 16.65 18.89
CA GLY A 151 -3.58 15.39 19.16
C GLY A 151 -2.84 14.81 17.95
N GLY A 152 -3.22 15.21 16.73
CA GLY A 152 -2.52 14.88 15.49
C GLY A 152 -1.38 15.82 15.10
N MET A 153 -1.02 16.79 15.95
CA MET A 153 0.09 17.70 15.64
C MET A 153 1.40 16.92 15.48
N GLY A 154 2.10 17.20 14.37
CA GLY A 154 3.32 16.51 14.00
C GLY A 154 3.11 15.39 12.97
N ILE A 155 1.89 14.98 12.67
CA ILE A 155 1.64 14.10 11.51
C ILE A 155 2.09 14.84 10.24
N PRO A 156 2.93 14.19 9.39
CA PRO A 156 3.48 14.87 8.22
C PRO A 156 2.40 15.13 7.17
N GLY A 157 2.53 16.25 6.46
CA GLY A 157 1.58 16.68 5.44
C GLY A 157 2.14 16.72 4.02
N ASP A 158 3.44 16.44 3.85
CA ASP A 158 4.07 16.40 2.52
C ASP A 158 3.73 15.11 1.76
N LEU A 159 4.02 15.09 0.45
CA LEU A 159 3.64 14.03 -0.47
C LEU A 159 4.70 12.92 -0.61
N SER A 160 5.79 12.96 0.18
CA SER A 160 6.77 11.89 0.16
C SER A 160 6.16 10.55 0.58
N SER A 161 6.72 9.45 0.09
CA SER A 161 6.21 8.11 0.35
C SER A 161 6.10 7.83 1.85
N GLN A 162 7.15 8.15 2.63
CA GLN A 162 7.15 7.91 4.07
C GLN A 162 6.13 8.77 4.81
N SER A 163 5.96 10.03 4.43
CA SER A 163 4.96 10.92 5.02
C SER A 163 3.53 10.43 4.73
N ARG A 164 3.28 9.98 3.50
CA ARG A 164 1.99 9.36 3.13
C ARG A 164 1.74 8.07 3.92
N PHE A 165 2.78 7.23 4.10
CA PHE A 165 2.67 6.02 4.92
C PHE A 165 2.23 6.35 6.35
N VAL A 166 2.92 7.25 7.03
CA VAL A 166 2.59 7.67 8.41
C VAL A 166 1.17 8.24 8.48
N LYS A 167 0.83 9.14 7.55
CA LYS A 167 -0.47 9.81 7.53
C LYS A 167 -1.63 8.84 7.31
N VAL A 168 -1.50 7.94 6.32
CA VAL A 168 -2.57 6.99 6.02
C VAL A 168 -2.66 5.88 7.07
N ALA A 169 -1.53 5.44 7.66
CA ALA A 169 -1.52 4.50 8.77
C ALA A 169 -2.26 5.07 9.99
N PHE A 170 -1.96 6.31 10.38
CA PHE A 170 -2.68 6.96 11.47
C PHE A 170 -4.17 7.10 11.15
N THR A 171 -4.52 7.56 9.95
CA THR A 171 -5.90 7.75 9.52
C THR A 171 -6.66 6.44 9.53
N LYS A 172 -6.12 5.38 8.91
CA LYS A 172 -6.75 4.05 8.84
C LYS A 172 -6.98 3.45 10.22
N LEU A 173 -5.96 3.46 11.08
CA LEU A 173 -6.02 2.83 12.41
C LEU A 173 -6.92 3.57 13.41
N ASN A 174 -7.22 4.85 13.17
CA ASN A 174 -8.09 5.66 14.02
C ASN A 174 -9.46 5.94 13.39
N ALA A 175 -9.65 5.67 12.10
CA ALA A 175 -10.92 5.84 11.42
C ALA A 175 -11.98 4.88 11.98
N ILE A 176 -13.22 5.32 11.99
CA ILE A 176 -14.37 4.53 12.40
C ILE A 176 -15.28 4.40 11.18
N SER A 177 -15.51 3.16 10.77
CA SER A 177 -16.50 2.83 9.74
C SER A 177 -17.81 2.39 10.38
N GLY A 178 -18.93 2.58 9.67
CA GLY A 178 -20.18 1.89 10.02
C GLY A 178 -20.17 0.44 9.55
N ASP A 179 -21.25 -0.29 9.89
CA ASP A 179 -21.39 -1.72 9.57
C ASP A 179 -21.88 -1.96 8.12
N GLY A 180 -22.37 -0.93 7.46
CA GLY A 180 -22.92 -0.99 6.10
C GLY A 180 -21.84 -0.87 5.03
N GLU A 181 -22.06 -1.51 3.87
CA GLU A 181 -21.15 -1.42 2.72
C GLU A 181 -20.91 0.02 2.27
N ASN A 182 -21.98 0.81 2.13
CA ASN A 182 -21.86 2.20 1.70
C ASN A 182 -20.99 3.02 2.67
N GLU A 183 -21.15 2.80 3.97
CA GLU A 183 -20.37 3.47 5.00
C GLU A 183 -18.89 3.05 4.95
N SER A 184 -18.64 1.75 4.80
CA SER A 184 -17.28 1.20 4.71
C SER A 184 -16.57 1.67 3.44
N VAL A 185 -17.24 1.64 2.28
CA VAL A 185 -16.69 2.13 1.01
C VAL A 185 -16.43 3.63 1.09
N SER A 186 -17.38 4.42 1.60
CA SER A 186 -17.19 5.86 1.79
C SER A 186 -15.98 6.13 2.70
N GLN A 187 -15.89 5.45 3.85
CA GLN A 187 -14.77 5.61 4.79
C GLN A 187 -13.42 5.24 4.15
N PHE A 188 -13.38 4.20 3.31
CA PHE A 188 -12.18 3.82 2.58
C PHE A 188 -11.66 4.94 1.67
N PHE A 189 -12.55 5.58 0.91
CA PHE A 189 -12.19 6.72 0.06
C PHE A 189 -11.74 7.94 0.89
N HIS A 190 -12.32 8.18 2.07
CA HIS A 190 -11.84 9.23 2.98
C HIS A 190 -10.43 8.93 3.52
N ILE A 191 -10.12 7.66 3.82
CA ILE A 191 -8.78 7.26 4.26
C ILE A 191 -7.76 7.53 3.16
N LEU A 192 -8.00 7.06 1.93
CA LEU A 192 -7.08 7.27 0.81
C LEU A 192 -7.02 8.73 0.36
N GLY A 193 -8.14 9.45 0.38
CA GLY A 193 -8.16 10.89 0.09
C GLY A 193 -7.28 11.73 1.00
N SER A 194 -6.92 11.20 2.19
CA SER A 194 -5.98 11.89 3.08
C SER A 194 -4.56 12.00 2.51
N VAL A 195 -4.22 11.20 1.49
CA VAL A 195 -2.89 11.15 0.85
C VAL A 195 -2.96 11.35 -0.68
N ASP A 196 -4.05 11.92 -1.17
CA ASP A 196 -4.18 12.30 -2.57
C ASP A 196 -3.08 13.27 -2.99
N GLN A 197 -2.57 13.07 -4.20
CA GLN A 197 -1.55 13.90 -4.81
C GLN A 197 -2.19 14.84 -5.84
N GLN A 198 -2.10 16.13 -5.58
CA GLN A 198 -2.69 17.19 -6.42
C GLN A 198 -1.73 17.59 -7.54
N ARG A 199 -2.26 17.86 -8.73
CA ARG A 199 -1.47 18.33 -9.87
C ARG A 199 -0.72 19.63 -9.51
N GLY A 200 0.57 19.62 -9.75
CA GLY A 200 1.46 20.75 -9.47
C GLY A 200 2.15 20.72 -8.10
N CYS A 201 1.77 19.81 -7.20
CA CYS A 201 2.35 19.72 -5.86
C CYS A 201 3.54 18.73 -5.76
N CYS A 202 3.72 17.85 -6.74
CA CYS A 202 4.86 16.93 -6.86
C CYS A 202 5.37 16.93 -8.30
N GLU A 203 6.45 17.65 -8.57
CA GLU A 203 7.07 17.71 -9.89
C GLU A 203 8.05 16.55 -10.06
N VAL A 204 7.91 15.80 -11.14
CA VAL A 204 8.76 14.66 -11.51
C VAL A 204 9.86 15.12 -12.47
N SER A 205 9.51 15.99 -13.42
CA SER A 205 10.39 16.69 -14.36
C SER A 205 9.70 17.97 -14.81
N GLU A 206 10.40 18.85 -15.50
CA GLU A 206 9.85 20.13 -15.97
C GLU A 206 8.49 19.94 -16.67
N GLY A 207 7.43 20.49 -16.07
CA GLY A 207 6.05 20.44 -16.55
C GLY A 207 5.34 19.09 -16.39
N ALA A 208 5.95 18.08 -15.77
CA ALA A 208 5.36 16.78 -15.49
C ALA A 208 5.17 16.58 -13.98
N TYR A 209 3.96 16.21 -13.58
CA TYR A 209 3.56 16.12 -12.17
C TYR A 209 3.05 14.73 -11.82
N GLU A 210 3.40 14.26 -10.64
CA GLU A 210 2.76 13.10 -10.03
C GLU A 210 1.39 13.48 -9.49
N ILE A 211 0.37 12.67 -9.80
CA ILE A 211 -1.01 12.90 -9.36
C ILE A 211 -1.67 11.57 -9.00
N THR A 212 -2.69 11.61 -8.14
CA THR A 212 -3.57 10.47 -7.92
C THR A 212 -4.50 10.32 -9.14
N ILE A 213 -4.12 9.50 -10.11
CA ILE A 213 -4.87 9.31 -11.36
C ILE A 213 -6.26 8.72 -11.08
N TYR A 214 -6.33 7.73 -10.21
CA TYR A 214 -7.56 7.11 -9.71
C TYR A 214 -7.34 6.56 -8.30
N THR A 215 -8.43 6.37 -7.58
CA THR A 215 -8.47 5.65 -6.30
C THR A 215 -9.45 4.48 -6.44
N SER A 216 -9.05 3.30 -6.02
CA SER A 216 -9.89 2.09 -6.08
C SER A 216 -10.10 1.48 -4.71
N CYS A 217 -11.25 0.84 -4.55
CA CYS A 217 -11.65 0.08 -3.37
C CYS A 217 -12.31 -1.21 -3.81
N CYS A 218 -11.88 -2.36 -3.27
CA CYS A 218 -12.46 -3.65 -3.58
C CYS A 218 -13.27 -4.19 -2.40
N ASN A 219 -14.56 -4.44 -2.60
CA ASN A 219 -15.32 -5.30 -1.71
C ASN A 219 -15.05 -6.76 -2.08
N THR A 220 -14.08 -7.37 -1.43
CA THR A 220 -13.62 -8.73 -1.73
C THR A 220 -14.65 -9.80 -1.36
N THR A 221 -15.62 -9.49 -0.49
CA THR A 221 -16.70 -10.41 -0.12
C THR A 221 -17.75 -10.52 -1.22
N LYS A 222 -18.06 -9.40 -1.88
CA LYS A 222 -19.10 -9.32 -2.92
C LYS A 222 -18.57 -9.31 -4.34
N GLY A 223 -17.26 -9.14 -4.55
CA GLY A 223 -16.67 -8.99 -5.85
C GLY A 223 -17.04 -7.68 -6.53
N ILE A 224 -17.11 -6.58 -5.79
CA ILE A 224 -17.43 -5.27 -6.34
C ILE A 224 -16.18 -4.39 -6.29
N TYR A 225 -15.82 -3.83 -7.43
CA TYR A 225 -14.74 -2.86 -7.59
C TYR A 225 -15.31 -1.45 -7.65
N TYR A 226 -14.93 -0.61 -6.71
CA TYR A 226 -15.31 0.81 -6.66
C TYR A 226 -14.13 1.67 -7.07
N TYR A 227 -14.37 2.77 -7.77
CA TYR A 227 -13.31 3.71 -8.10
C TYR A 227 -13.80 5.15 -8.25
N THR A 228 -12.87 6.07 -8.10
CA THR A 228 -12.95 7.48 -8.50
C THR A 228 -11.77 7.79 -9.40
N THR A 229 -11.85 8.85 -10.20
CA THR A 229 -10.72 9.34 -11.00
C THR A 229 -10.38 10.77 -10.60
N TYR A 230 -9.21 11.27 -11.02
CA TYR A 230 -8.79 12.64 -10.75
C TYR A 230 -9.83 13.69 -11.19
N ASP A 231 -10.46 13.48 -12.34
CA ASP A 231 -11.43 14.41 -12.91
C ASP A 231 -12.89 14.13 -12.50
N ASN A 232 -13.15 12.97 -11.87
CA ASN A 232 -14.48 12.58 -11.40
C ASN A 232 -14.41 11.88 -10.05
N HIS A 233 -14.84 12.59 -9.01
CA HIS A 233 -14.85 12.09 -7.63
C HIS A 233 -16.12 11.30 -7.27
N GLN A 234 -17.03 11.09 -8.21
CA GLN A 234 -18.18 10.21 -7.98
C GLN A 234 -17.71 8.76 -7.91
N ILE A 235 -18.05 8.07 -6.81
CA ILE A 235 -17.74 6.66 -6.63
C ILE A 235 -18.56 5.85 -7.66
N THR A 236 -17.87 5.16 -8.53
CA THR A 236 -18.45 4.26 -9.53
C THR A 236 -18.20 2.82 -9.09
N ALA A 237 -19.23 1.97 -9.21
CA ALA A 237 -19.17 0.55 -8.87
C ALA A 237 -19.16 -0.31 -10.13
N VAL A 238 -18.34 -1.35 -10.14
CA VAL A 238 -18.30 -2.39 -11.18
C VAL A 238 -18.45 -3.74 -10.48
N ASP A 239 -19.50 -4.47 -10.85
CA ASP A 239 -19.69 -5.87 -10.44
C ASP A 239 -18.75 -6.74 -11.28
N MET A 240 -17.94 -7.58 -10.61
CA MET A 240 -16.92 -8.42 -11.26
C MET A 240 -17.38 -9.85 -11.53
N TYR A 241 -18.61 -10.22 -11.18
CA TYR A 241 -19.19 -11.55 -11.40
C TYR A 241 -20.41 -11.53 -12.30
#